data_691a03e3a09c2c0fb9984270279fc7d7
#
_entry.id   691a03e3a09c2c0fb9984270279fc7d7
#
_cell.length_a   1.000
_cell.length_b   1.000
_cell.length_c   1.000
_cell.angle_alpha   90.00
_cell.angle_beta   90.00
_cell.angle_gamma   90.00
#
_symmetry.space_group_name_H-M   'P 1'
#
loop_
_entity.id
_entity.type
_entity.pdbx_description
1 polymer ?
#
loop_
_entity_poly.entity_id
_entity_poly.type
_entity_poly.pdbx_seq_one_letter_code
_entity_poly.pdbx_strand_id
1 'polypeptide(L)'
;MNAISKLHLGIFWSYGILTIACIAGAFAFDFLPLAGVPALVPAIWLGITNFNLLYFLLLASLPVSFEYSFSNSLATDLPTEPLMVGLMLVTFFFLLTQPKFLSTNFLNHPVLLLLLLYVAWFFISALNSLNFTVSLKIFLAKIWYTTVFVYLTAIVIRSHQHLKTAFWCIFGTLLFATTIIFIRHALTGFGFEEINSCVGP
;
A
#
# COMPACT_ATOMS: atom_id res chain seq x y z
N MET A 1 -7.86 -37.41 -15.42
CA MET A 1 -7.48 -36.05 -14.93
C MET A 1 -8.00 -35.05 -15.95
N ASN A 2 -9.02 -34.24 -15.58
CA ASN A 2 -9.73 -33.37 -16.53
C ASN A 2 -8.81 -32.24 -17.03
N ALA A 3 -9.03 -31.71 -18.24
CA ALA A 3 -8.24 -30.63 -18.82
C ALA A 3 -8.12 -29.41 -17.89
N ILE A 4 -9.19 -29.10 -17.14
CA ILE A 4 -9.24 -28.04 -16.14
C ILE A 4 -8.23 -28.27 -14.99
N SER A 5 -8.11 -29.52 -14.49
CA SER A 5 -7.15 -29.84 -13.42
C SER A 5 -5.69 -29.71 -13.87
N LYS A 6 -5.40 -30.04 -15.14
CA LYS A 6 -4.07 -29.86 -15.74
C LYS A 6 -3.72 -28.37 -15.90
N LEU A 7 -4.70 -27.54 -16.28
CA LEU A 7 -4.52 -26.09 -16.41
C LEU A 7 -4.21 -25.46 -15.04
N HIS A 8 -4.98 -25.77 -14.00
CA HIS A 8 -4.72 -25.26 -12.64
C HIS A 8 -3.36 -25.71 -12.10
N LEU A 9 -2.98 -26.96 -12.36
CA LEU A 9 -1.67 -27.47 -11.96
C LEU A 9 -0.53 -26.74 -12.72
N GLY A 10 -0.71 -26.47 -14.01
CA GLY A 10 0.25 -25.69 -14.81
C GLY A 10 0.42 -24.27 -14.30
N ILE A 11 -0.67 -23.56 -14.00
CA ILE A 11 -0.64 -22.20 -13.42
C ILE A 11 0.06 -22.21 -12.05
N PHE A 12 -0.23 -23.18 -11.21
CA PHE A 12 0.40 -23.32 -9.88
C PHE A 12 1.91 -23.49 -10.00
N TRP A 13 2.38 -24.38 -10.87
CA TRP A 13 3.82 -24.60 -11.05
C TRP A 13 4.53 -23.41 -11.71
N SER A 14 3.91 -22.76 -12.70
CA SER A 14 4.49 -21.57 -13.34
C SER A 14 4.60 -20.40 -12.35
N TYR A 15 3.62 -20.20 -11.48
CA TYR A 15 3.68 -19.21 -10.41
C TYR A 15 4.74 -19.55 -9.36
N GLY A 16 4.86 -20.83 -8.97
CA GLY A 16 5.91 -21.29 -8.06
C GLY A 16 7.32 -21.07 -8.61
N ILE A 17 7.54 -21.38 -9.89
CA ILE A 17 8.81 -21.15 -10.57
C ILE A 17 9.13 -19.65 -10.62
N LEU A 18 8.14 -18.80 -10.98
CA LEU A 18 8.30 -17.35 -10.98
C LEU A 18 8.72 -16.83 -9.60
N THR A 19 8.06 -17.31 -8.54
CA THR A 19 8.34 -16.90 -7.16
C THR A 19 9.78 -17.27 -6.77
N ILE A 20 10.20 -18.52 -7.04
CA ILE A 20 11.57 -18.98 -6.74
C ILE A 20 12.59 -18.19 -7.54
N ALA A 21 12.34 -17.94 -8.83
CA ALA A 21 13.24 -17.16 -9.69
C ALA A 21 13.38 -15.71 -9.21
N CYS A 22 12.28 -15.06 -8.79
CA CYS A 22 12.33 -13.70 -8.25
C CYS A 22 13.07 -13.64 -6.92
N ILE A 23 12.88 -14.61 -6.02
CA ILE A 23 13.61 -14.69 -4.75
C ILE A 23 15.09 -14.93 -5.01
N ALA A 24 15.45 -15.89 -5.85
CA ALA A 24 16.84 -16.16 -6.20
C ALA A 24 17.51 -14.94 -6.87
N GLY A 25 16.81 -14.26 -7.76
CA GLY A 25 17.25 -13.02 -8.38
C GLY A 25 17.45 -11.89 -7.37
N ALA A 26 16.55 -11.75 -6.39
CA ALA A 26 16.69 -10.75 -5.32
C ALA A 26 18.01 -10.91 -4.53
N PHE A 27 18.39 -12.15 -4.22
CA PHE A 27 19.66 -12.44 -3.58
C PHE A 27 20.87 -12.30 -4.53
N ALA A 28 20.71 -12.70 -5.81
CA ALA A 28 21.82 -12.65 -6.78
C ALA A 28 22.21 -11.21 -7.18
N PHE A 29 21.22 -10.30 -7.23
CA PHE A 29 21.41 -8.90 -7.63
C PHE A 29 21.41 -7.93 -6.44
N ASP A 30 21.31 -8.42 -5.21
CA ASP A 30 21.19 -7.63 -3.98
C ASP A 30 20.06 -6.58 -4.07
N PHE A 31 18.95 -6.97 -4.70
CA PHE A 31 17.79 -6.13 -4.97
C PHE A 31 16.51 -6.72 -4.37
N LEU A 32 16.31 -6.46 -3.06
CA LEU A 32 15.21 -7.01 -2.27
C LEU A 32 13.80 -6.80 -2.87
N PRO A 33 13.47 -5.65 -3.53
CA PRO A 33 12.15 -5.45 -4.12
C PRO A 33 11.75 -6.49 -5.17
N LEU A 34 12.72 -7.16 -5.80
CA LEU A 34 12.45 -8.23 -6.78
C LEU A 34 11.70 -9.41 -6.14
N ALA A 35 11.96 -9.71 -4.87
CA ALA A 35 11.25 -10.76 -4.13
C ALA A 35 9.75 -10.45 -3.95
N GLY A 36 9.37 -9.18 -3.99
CA GLY A 36 7.97 -8.73 -3.90
C GLY A 36 7.17 -8.81 -5.20
N VAL A 37 7.85 -8.93 -6.36
CA VAL A 37 7.18 -8.97 -7.68
C VAL A 37 6.11 -10.06 -7.81
N PRO A 38 6.32 -11.30 -7.34
CA PRO A 38 5.27 -12.33 -7.39
C PRO A 38 4.00 -11.94 -6.63
N ALA A 39 4.09 -11.15 -5.56
CA ALA A 39 2.92 -10.70 -4.79
C ALA A 39 2.02 -9.74 -5.59
N LEU A 40 2.52 -9.12 -6.66
CA LEU A 40 1.71 -8.27 -7.54
C LEU A 40 0.61 -9.07 -8.26
N VAL A 41 0.86 -10.34 -8.60
CA VAL A 41 -0.13 -11.18 -9.31
C VAL A 41 -1.39 -11.37 -8.47
N PRO A 42 -1.34 -11.89 -7.22
CA PRO A 42 -2.53 -11.98 -6.38
C PRO A 42 -3.08 -10.60 -5.99
N ALA A 43 -2.26 -9.58 -5.85
CA ALA A 43 -2.73 -8.21 -5.57
C ALA A 43 -3.58 -7.65 -6.73
N ILE A 44 -3.14 -7.80 -7.97
CA ILE A 44 -3.90 -7.41 -9.16
C ILE A 44 -5.19 -8.22 -9.27
N TRP A 45 -5.11 -9.53 -9.05
CA TRP A 45 -6.28 -10.41 -9.03
C TRP A 45 -7.32 -9.95 -7.99
N LEU A 46 -6.90 -9.69 -6.76
CA LEU A 46 -7.76 -9.17 -5.70
C LEU A 46 -8.31 -7.78 -6.03
N GLY A 47 -7.50 -6.90 -6.63
CA GLY A 47 -7.95 -5.58 -7.08
C GLY A 47 -9.10 -5.64 -8.08
N ILE A 48 -9.10 -6.62 -8.97
CA ILE A 48 -10.14 -6.80 -9.99
C ILE A 48 -11.36 -7.53 -9.42
N THR A 49 -11.16 -8.57 -8.60
CA THR A 49 -12.24 -9.44 -8.12
C THR A 49 -12.87 -8.95 -6.82
N ASN A 50 -12.07 -8.43 -5.91
CA ASN A 50 -12.53 -7.99 -4.58
C ASN A 50 -11.65 -6.87 -4.02
N PHE A 51 -11.78 -5.67 -4.56
CA PHE A 51 -11.00 -4.50 -4.14
C PHE A 51 -11.20 -4.13 -2.66
N ASN A 52 -12.33 -4.50 -2.04
CA ASN A 52 -12.55 -4.30 -0.61
C ASN A 52 -11.53 -5.09 0.22
N LEU A 53 -11.27 -6.35 -0.17
CA LEU A 53 -10.29 -7.18 0.52
C LEU A 53 -8.87 -6.61 0.37
N LEU A 54 -8.53 -6.13 -0.82
CA LEU A 54 -7.23 -5.49 -1.06
C LEU A 54 -7.07 -4.20 -0.23
N TYR A 55 -8.16 -3.43 -0.05
CA TYR A 55 -8.16 -2.25 0.81
C TYR A 55 -7.92 -2.62 2.29
N PHE A 56 -8.60 -3.66 2.82
CA PHE A 56 -8.36 -4.12 4.19
C PHE A 56 -6.95 -4.70 4.37
N LEU A 57 -6.41 -5.35 3.36
CA LEU A 57 -5.03 -5.83 3.35
C LEU A 57 -4.03 -4.65 3.40
N LEU A 58 -4.30 -3.58 2.66
CA LEU A 58 -3.52 -2.34 2.78
C LEU A 58 -3.57 -1.80 4.20
N LEU A 59 -4.77 -1.68 4.81
CA LEU A 59 -4.89 -1.19 6.20
C LEU A 59 -4.12 -2.05 7.19
N ALA A 60 -4.12 -3.36 6.99
CA ALA A 60 -3.36 -4.29 7.81
C ALA A 60 -1.83 -4.18 7.60
N SER A 61 -1.38 -3.79 6.41
CA SER A 61 0.05 -3.65 6.11
C SER A 61 0.67 -2.35 6.61
N LEU A 62 -0.13 -1.31 6.89
CA LEU A 62 0.38 0.01 7.33
C LEU A 62 1.34 -0.06 8.52
N PRO A 63 1.02 -0.75 9.63
CA PRO A 63 1.91 -0.77 10.80
C PRO A 63 3.16 -1.65 10.62
N VAL A 64 3.20 -2.49 9.59
CA VAL A 64 4.31 -3.44 9.32
C VAL A 64 5.16 -2.97 8.13
N SER A 65 4.84 -1.82 7.57
CA SER A 65 5.55 -1.21 6.46
C SER A 65 6.97 -0.81 6.87
N PHE A 66 7.94 -1.06 6.00
CA PHE A 66 9.33 -0.64 6.17
C PHE A 66 9.80 0.19 4.98
N GLU A 67 10.67 1.14 5.25
CA GLU A 67 11.25 2.02 4.23
C GLU A 67 12.40 1.31 3.50
N TYR A 68 12.30 1.25 2.17
CA TYR A 68 13.36 0.77 1.31
C TYR A 68 13.93 1.91 0.47
N SER A 69 15.22 2.21 0.63
CA SER A 69 15.92 3.30 -0.06
C SER A 69 16.53 2.79 -1.37
N PHE A 70 16.04 3.30 -2.51
CA PHE A 70 16.63 3.02 -3.84
C PHE A 70 17.85 3.90 -4.12
N SER A 71 17.87 5.11 -3.56
CA SER A 71 18.97 6.07 -3.67
C SER A 71 18.92 7.05 -2.50
N ASN A 72 19.95 7.90 -2.37
CA ASN A 72 20.05 8.90 -1.29
C ASN A 72 18.86 9.89 -1.23
N SER A 73 18.05 9.98 -2.29
CA SER A 73 16.91 10.90 -2.38
C SER A 73 15.57 10.23 -2.61
N LEU A 74 15.53 8.91 -2.87
CA LEU A 74 14.32 8.18 -3.19
C LEU A 74 14.23 6.92 -2.34
N ALA A 75 13.25 6.91 -1.45
CA ALA A 75 12.85 5.75 -0.65
C ALA A 75 11.38 5.43 -0.90
N THR A 76 10.94 4.21 -0.62
CA THR A 76 9.57 3.71 -0.82
C THR A 76 9.19 2.82 0.34
N ASP A 77 7.98 3.00 0.86
CA ASP A 77 7.44 2.16 1.93
C ASP A 77 6.87 0.85 1.36
N LEU A 78 7.52 -0.26 1.65
CA LEU A 78 7.08 -1.59 1.24
C LEU A 78 6.31 -2.28 2.37
N PRO A 79 5.17 -2.93 2.09
CA PRO A 79 4.46 -3.05 0.79
C PRO A 79 3.41 -1.97 0.53
N THR A 80 3.30 -0.96 1.39
CA THR A 80 2.16 -0.01 1.41
C THR A 80 2.08 0.91 0.19
N GLU A 81 3.18 1.55 -0.23
CA GLU A 81 3.14 2.44 -1.39
C GLU A 81 2.73 1.73 -2.70
N PRO A 82 3.30 0.56 -3.07
CA PRO A 82 2.84 -0.17 -4.25
C PRO A 82 1.36 -0.57 -4.19
N LEU A 83 0.86 -0.97 -3.00
CA LEU A 83 -0.55 -1.30 -2.81
C LEU A 83 -1.44 -0.06 -2.97
N MET A 84 -1.02 1.10 -2.45
CA MET A 84 -1.76 2.36 -2.60
C MET A 84 -1.82 2.79 -4.06
N VAL A 85 -0.71 2.72 -4.80
CA VAL A 85 -0.69 3.03 -6.25
C VAL A 85 -1.61 2.07 -7.01
N GLY A 86 -1.57 0.78 -6.73
CA GLY A 86 -2.46 -0.21 -7.32
C GLY A 86 -3.93 0.08 -7.05
N LEU A 87 -4.28 0.37 -5.79
CA LEU A 87 -5.65 0.75 -5.41
C LEU A 87 -6.10 2.09 -6.01
N MET A 88 -5.20 3.05 -6.16
CA MET A 88 -5.48 4.30 -6.87
C MET A 88 -5.87 4.03 -8.32
N LEU A 89 -5.10 3.20 -9.04
CA LEU A 89 -5.39 2.84 -10.43
C LEU A 89 -6.73 2.11 -10.56
N VAL A 90 -7.01 1.15 -9.67
CA VAL A 90 -8.30 0.45 -9.61
C VAL A 90 -9.45 1.45 -9.36
N THR A 91 -9.28 2.34 -8.39
CA THR A 91 -10.29 3.37 -8.07
C THR A 91 -10.55 4.29 -9.25
N PHE A 92 -9.49 4.74 -9.94
CA PHE A 92 -9.60 5.57 -11.12
C PHE A 92 -10.36 4.86 -12.25
N PHE A 93 -10.05 3.57 -12.48
CA PHE A 93 -10.76 2.75 -13.47
C PHE A 93 -12.25 2.62 -13.13
N PHE A 94 -12.60 2.38 -11.86
CA PHE A 94 -13.99 2.33 -11.42
C PHE A 94 -14.71 3.67 -11.59
N LEU A 95 -14.05 4.79 -11.31
CA LEU A 95 -14.64 6.12 -11.50
C LEU A 95 -14.90 6.43 -12.97
N LEU A 96 -14.04 5.97 -13.89
CA LEU A 96 -14.23 6.13 -15.33
C LEU A 96 -15.40 5.28 -15.87
N THR A 97 -15.53 4.05 -15.36
CA THR A 97 -16.57 3.10 -15.83
C THR A 97 -17.92 3.32 -15.16
N GLN A 98 -17.94 3.84 -13.94
CA GLN A 98 -19.13 4.04 -13.11
C GLN A 98 -19.12 5.42 -12.44
N PRO A 99 -19.36 6.52 -13.18
CA PRO A 99 -19.25 7.88 -12.63
C PRO A 99 -20.23 8.18 -11.47
N LYS A 100 -21.30 7.37 -11.30
CA LYS A 100 -22.24 7.48 -10.17
C LYS A 100 -21.76 6.77 -8.89
N PHE A 101 -20.54 6.27 -8.86
CA PHE A 101 -19.99 5.51 -7.73
C PHE A 101 -19.80 6.36 -6.47
N LEU A 102 -19.53 7.66 -6.63
CA LEU A 102 -19.51 8.64 -5.55
C LEU A 102 -20.77 9.48 -5.53
N SER A 103 -21.32 9.72 -4.34
CA SER A 103 -22.49 10.60 -4.20
C SER A 103 -22.08 12.07 -4.44
N THR A 104 -22.97 12.84 -5.07
CA THR A 104 -22.76 14.28 -5.28
C THR A 104 -22.61 15.05 -3.95
N ASN A 105 -23.29 14.60 -2.90
CA ASN A 105 -23.17 15.19 -1.56
C ASN A 105 -21.75 15.01 -0.98
N PHE A 106 -21.09 13.87 -1.26
CA PHE A 106 -19.73 13.65 -0.86
C PHE A 106 -18.76 14.56 -1.63
N LEU A 107 -18.93 14.68 -2.96
CA LEU A 107 -18.06 15.51 -3.80
C LEU A 107 -18.17 17.01 -3.45
N ASN A 108 -19.32 17.49 -3.02
CA ASN A 108 -19.55 18.88 -2.64
C ASN A 108 -19.27 19.16 -1.16
N HIS A 109 -18.76 18.18 -0.41
CA HIS A 109 -18.49 18.38 1.01
C HIS A 109 -17.33 19.36 1.20
N PRO A 110 -17.45 20.38 2.09
CA PRO A 110 -16.44 21.43 2.23
C PRO A 110 -15.06 20.90 2.62
N VAL A 111 -15.00 19.84 3.41
CA VAL A 111 -13.73 19.18 3.76
C VAL A 111 -13.01 18.62 2.53
N LEU A 112 -13.77 18.06 1.58
CA LEU A 112 -13.18 17.54 0.34
C LEU A 112 -12.66 18.67 -0.55
N LEU A 113 -13.39 19.80 -0.62
CA LEU A 113 -12.94 20.97 -1.37
C LEU A 113 -11.65 21.56 -0.78
N LEU A 114 -11.54 21.65 0.54
CA LEU A 114 -10.32 22.07 1.23
C LEU A 114 -9.15 21.11 0.96
N LEU A 115 -9.42 19.81 0.93
CA LEU A 115 -8.41 18.80 0.62
C LEU A 115 -7.92 18.92 -0.83
N LEU A 116 -8.81 19.19 -1.79
CA LEU A 116 -8.44 19.42 -3.18
C LEU A 116 -7.60 20.70 -3.33
N LEU A 117 -7.96 21.77 -2.63
CA LEU A 117 -7.14 22.99 -2.58
C LEU A 117 -5.75 22.72 -1.98
N TYR A 118 -5.67 21.90 -0.94
CA TYR A 118 -4.39 21.47 -0.35
C TYR A 118 -3.54 20.71 -1.38
N VAL A 119 -4.09 19.74 -2.10
CA VAL A 119 -3.39 18.99 -3.15
C VAL A 119 -2.95 19.92 -4.30
N ALA A 120 -3.81 20.85 -4.72
CA ALA A 120 -3.48 21.85 -5.73
C ALA A 120 -2.32 22.76 -5.29
N TRP A 121 -2.28 23.14 -4.02
CA TRP A 121 -1.15 23.89 -3.46
C TRP A 121 0.17 23.13 -3.53
N PHE A 122 0.15 21.83 -3.22
CA PHE A 122 1.35 20.98 -3.38
C PHE A 122 1.81 20.90 -4.84
N PHE A 123 0.89 20.88 -5.80
CA PHE A 123 1.24 20.91 -7.23
C PHE A 123 1.99 22.21 -7.59
N ILE A 124 1.44 23.36 -7.19
CA ILE A 124 2.08 24.68 -7.43
C ILE A 124 3.47 24.73 -6.74
N SER A 125 3.56 24.25 -5.52
CA SER A 125 4.82 24.18 -4.77
C SER A 125 5.86 23.28 -5.46
N ALA A 126 5.44 22.14 -5.99
CA ALA A 126 6.32 21.21 -6.71
C ALA A 126 6.90 21.82 -7.98
N LEU A 127 6.12 22.62 -8.72
CA LEU A 127 6.57 23.31 -9.93
C LEU A 127 7.67 24.36 -9.66
N ASN A 128 7.68 24.94 -8.45
CA ASN A 128 8.63 25.98 -8.05
C ASN A 128 9.78 25.44 -7.16
N SER A 129 9.93 24.12 -7.10
CA SER A 129 10.92 23.49 -6.22
C SER A 129 12.31 23.42 -6.83
N LEU A 130 13.35 23.63 -5.99
CA LEU A 130 14.76 23.43 -6.35
C LEU A 130 15.07 21.97 -6.72
N ASN A 131 14.41 21.01 -6.05
CA ASN A 131 14.55 19.56 -6.29
C ASN A 131 13.25 18.98 -6.86
N PHE A 132 13.03 19.22 -8.15
CA PHE A 132 11.79 18.84 -8.82
C PHE A 132 11.43 17.35 -8.65
N THR A 133 12.39 16.43 -8.75
CA THR A 133 12.16 14.98 -8.64
C THR A 133 11.59 14.59 -7.27
N VAL A 134 12.18 15.12 -6.20
CA VAL A 134 11.71 14.84 -4.83
C VAL A 134 10.34 15.45 -4.59
N SER A 135 10.14 16.69 -5.03
CA SER A 135 8.86 17.40 -4.88
C SER A 135 7.74 16.77 -5.70
N LEU A 136 8.06 16.25 -6.89
CA LEU A 136 7.11 15.49 -7.71
C LEU A 136 6.70 14.18 -7.02
N LYS A 137 7.65 13.45 -6.41
CA LYS A 137 7.33 12.26 -5.62
C LYS A 137 6.39 12.61 -4.45
N ILE A 138 6.67 13.67 -3.70
CA ILE A 138 5.83 14.11 -2.59
C ILE A 138 4.43 14.50 -3.08
N PHE A 139 4.32 15.21 -4.21
CA PHE A 139 3.03 15.56 -4.81
C PHE A 139 2.25 14.31 -5.23
N LEU A 140 2.88 13.36 -5.94
CA LEU A 140 2.26 12.09 -6.32
C LEU A 140 1.80 11.31 -5.07
N ALA A 141 2.61 11.31 -4.01
CA ALA A 141 2.23 10.70 -2.74
C ALA A 141 0.92 11.30 -2.19
N LYS A 142 0.73 12.62 -2.25
CA LYS A 142 -0.53 13.26 -1.83
C LYS A 142 -1.72 12.81 -2.67
N ILE A 143 -1.52 12.56 -3.97
CA ILE A 143 -2.59 12.07 -4.84
C ILE A 143 -3.02 10.66 -4.45
N TRP A 144 -2.09 9.70 -4.33
CA TRP A 144 -2.50 8.33 -3.97
C TRP A 144 -3.00 8.23 -2.52
N TYR A 145 -2.44 8.96 -1.56
CA TYR A 145 -2.98 9.04 -0.20
C TYR A 145 -4.42 9.58 -0.19
N THR A 146 -4.66 10.68 -0.88
CA THR A 146 -6.01 11.27 -0.99
C THR A 146 -6.99 10.30 -1.67
N THR A 147 -6.57 9.66 -2.75
CA THR A 147 -7.43 8.73 -3.48
C THR A 147 -7.79 7.52 -2.62
N VAL A 148 -6.83 6.94 -1.94
CA VAL A 148 -7.05 5.71 -1.15
C VAL A 148 -7.75 6.01 0.17
N PHE A 149 -7.27 6.99 0.95
CA PHE A 149 -7.79 7.22 2.29
C PHE A 149 -9.00 8.15 2.35
N VAL A 150 -9.36 8.81 1.26
CA VAL A 150 -10.58 9.62 1.20
C VAL A 150 -11.60 9.02 0.25
N TYR A 151 -11.29 8.93 -1.04
CA TYR A 151 -12.25 8.46 -2.05
C TYR A 151 -12.56 6.97 -1.89
N LEU A 152 -11.54 6.10 -1.83
CA LEU A 152 -11.75 4.67 -1.71
C LEU A 152 -12.35 4.29 -0.36
N THR A 153 -11.95 4.96 0.73
CA THR A 153 -12.54 4.79 2.06
C THR A 153 -14.04 5.08 2.05
N ALA A 154 -14.48 6.17 1.41
CA ALA A 154 -15.90 6.51 1.29
C ALA A 154 -16.70 5.46 0.49
N ILE A 155 -16.03 4.75 -0.41
CA ILE A 155 -16.61 3.68 -1.22
C ILE A 155 -16.70 2.38 -0.43
N VAL A 156 -15.64 1.99 0.28
CA VAL A 156 -15.54 0.72 0.99
C VAL A 156 -16.27 0.74 2.33
N ILE A 157 -16.09 1.79 3.11
CA ILE A 157 -16.66 1.88 4.46
C ILE A 157 -18.09 2.45 4.40
N ARG A 158 -19.04 1.59 4.00
CA ARG A 158 -20.47 1.94 3.92
C ARG A 158 -21.30 1.39 5.06
N SER A 159 -20.75 0.51 5.90
CA SER A 159 -21.46 -0.12 7.01
C SER A 159 -20.62 -0.07 8.29
N HIS A 160 -21.31 -0.13 9.43
CA HIS A 160 -20.64 -0.23 10.73
C HIS A 160 -19.74 -1.47 10.83
N GLN A 161 -20.09 -2.54 10.14
CA GLN A 161 -19.28 -3.76 10.11
C GLN A 161 -17.96 -3.54 9.36
N HIS A 162 -17.97 -2.83 8.22
CA HIS A 162 -16.75 -2.46 7.49
C HIS A 162 -15.84 -1.56 8.35
N LEU A 163 -16.43 -0.60 9.08
CA LEU A 163 -15.66 0.24 9.99
C LEU A 163 -15.00 -0.59 11.11
N LYS A 164 -15.75 -1.53 11.70
CA LYS A 164 -15.22 -2.45 12.71
C LYS A 164 -14.09 -3.33 12.16
N THR A 165 -14.23 -3.84 10.93
CA THR A 165 -13.19 -4.62 10.26
C THR A 165 -11.94 -3.76 10.01
N ALA A 166 -12.09 -2.53 9.50
CA ALA A 166 -10.97 -1.60 9.30
C ALA A 166 -10.22 -1.32 10.60
N PHE A 167 -10.97 -1.06 11.69
CA PHE A 167 -10.38 -0.86 13.01
C PHE A 167 -9.56 -2.07 13.47
N TRP A 168 -10.11 -3.29 13.36
CA TRP A 168 -9.40 -4.49 13.79
C TRP A 168 -8.21 -4.83 12.90
N CYS A 169 -8.26 -4.53 11.60
CA CYS A 169 -7.12 -4.68 10.70
C CYS A 169 -5.94 -3.80 11.14
N ILE A 170 -6.20 -2.51 11.43
CA ILE A 170 -5.14 -1.59 11.86
C ILE A 170 -4.68 -1.93 13.29
N PHE A 171 -5.62 -2.07 14.21
CA PHE A 171 -5.31 -2.30 15.63
C PHE A 171 -4.58 -3.62 15.86
N GLY A 172 -5.04 -4.71 15.22
CA GLY A 172 -4.43 -6.02 15.37
C GLY A 172 -2.99 -6.06 14.86
N THR A 173 -2.73 -5.49 13.69
CA THR A 173 -1.38 -5.42 13.12
C THR A 173 -0.48 -4.43 13.86
N LEU A 174 -1.03 -3.32 14.36
CA LEU A 174 -0.29 -2.38 15.20
C LEU A 174 0.13 -3.05 16.52
N LEU A 175 -0.78 -3.78 17.17
CA LEU A 175 -0.48 -4.53 18.40
C LEU A 175 0.61 -5.58 18.14
N PHE A 176 0.52 -6.30 17.02
CA PHE A 176 1.54 -7.27 16.61
C PHE A 176 2.91 -6.62 16.41
N ALA A 177 2.99 -5.54 15.62
CA ALA A 177 4.23 -4.81 15.36
C ALA A 177 4.83 -4.26 16.66
N THR A 178 4.01 -3.63 17.50
CA THR A 178 4.44 -3.10 18.81
C THR A 178 4.97 -4.20 19.73
N THR A 179 4.33 -5.38 19.73
CA THR A 179 4.79 -6.52 20.53
C THR A 179 6.15 -7.01 20.08
N ILE A 180 6.40 -7.10 18.76
CA ILE A 180 7.71 -7.49 18.23
C ILE A 180 8.79 -6.46 18.63
N ILE A 181 8.52 -5.18 18.46
CA ILE A 181 9.44 -4.10 18.83
C ILE A 181 9.74 -4.16 20.35
N PHE A 182 8.71 -4.35 21.16
CA PHE A 182 8.86 -4.47 22.62
C PHE A 182 9.74 -5.67 23.00
N ILE A 183 9.52 -6.84 22.39
CA ILE A 183 10.35 -8.03 22.64
C ILE A 183 11.80 -7.78 22.23
N ARG A 184 12.02 -7.20 21.04
CA ARG A 184 13.39 -6.85 20.57
C ARG A 184 14.07 -5.91 21.55
N HIS A 185 13.37 -4.87 22.01
CA HIS A 185 13.92 -3.90 22.96
C HIS A 185 14.16 -4.51 24.36
N ALA A 186 13.34 -5.47 24.80
CA ALA A 186 13.56 -6.20 26.04
C ALA A 186 14.83 -7.08 25.98
N LEU A 187 15.12 -7.67 24.80
CA LEU A 187 16.32 -8.48 24.59
C LEU A 187 17.62 -7.65 24.63
N THR A 188 17.55 -6.35 24.30
CA THR A 188 18.69 -5.41 24.40
C THR A 188 18.80 -4.73 25.77
N GLY A 189 17.96 -5.14 26.76
CA GLY A 189 18.01 -4.61 28.12
C GLY A 189 17.43 -3.22 28.28
N PHE A 190 16.57 -2.77 27.37
CA PHE A 190 15.93 -1.45 27.34
C PHE A 190 16.93 -0.29 27.28
N GLY A 191 18.11 -0.48 26.65
CA GLY A 191 19.09 0.57 26.42
C GLY A 191 18.53 1.71 25.55
N PHE A 192 18.66 2.97 26.01
CA PHE A 192 18.14 4.13 25.29
C PHE A 192 18.84 4.31 23.93
N GLU A 193 20.14 4.01 23.85
CA GLU A 193 20.95 4.13 22.64
C GLU A 193 20.55 3.12 21.55
N GLU A 194 19.93 2.00 21.93
CA GLU A 194 19.58 0.90 21.04
C GLU A 194 18.14 0.97 20.50
N ILE A 195 17.35 2.00 20.89
CA ILE A 195 15.94 2.15 20.47
C ILE A 195 15.82 2.13 18.93
N ASN A 196 16.69 2.86 18.23
CA ASN A 196 16.65 2.96 16.79
C ASN A 196 16.96 1.62 16.08
N SER A 197 17.80 0.78 16.69
CA SER A 197 18.11 -0.56 16.15
C SER A 197 16.97 -1.56 16.33
N CYS A 198 16.06 -1.31 17.28
CA CYS A 198 14.90 -2.16 17.53
C CYS A 198 13.72 -1.88 16.58
N VAL A 199 13.65 -0.69 16.01
CA VAL A 199 12.55 -0.23 15.14
C VAL A 199 12.87 -0.45 13.65
N GLY A 200 14.15 -0.43 13.26
CA GLY A 200 14.59 -0.69 11.90
C GLY A 200 14.65 -2.17 11.53
N PRO A 201 14.66 -2.49 10.22
CA PRO A 201 14.87 -3.86 9.73
C PRO A 201 16.23 -4.41 10.09
#